data_0bfd84266ed474e1fe72e53a2c3e013c
#
_entry.id   0bfd84266ed474e1fe72e53a2c3e013c
#
_cell.length_a   1.000
_cell.length_b   1.000
_cell.length_c   1.000
_cell.angle_alpha   90.00
_cell.angle_beta   90.00
_cell.angle_gamma   90.00
#
_symmetry.space_group_name_H-M   'P 1'
#
loop_
_entity.id
_entity.type
_entity.pdbx_description
1 polymer ?
#
loop_
_entity_poly.entity_id
_entity_poly.type
_entity_poly.pdbx_seq_one_letter_code
_entity_poly.pdbx_strand_id
1 'polypeptide(L)'
;MIKAFIVIITLLVISCTTIETKVEPPANIPIDENIKFINYLDNDWENNLIKNPLFASYVGDKRFNDKINSNSIDHFLNQKNSYKESLKILQDIDISKLSDSNKLNYKLKEFGLMSDIGPDFPVYYLRLNQRGGIQSFYETGNRLVYSSKKDYYDWYSRLKQFSSNIYS
;
A
#
# COMPACT_ATOMS: atom_id res chain seq x y z
N MET A 1 -87.75 25.16 15.13
CA MET A 1 -86.74 25.02 16.21
C MET A 1 -85.55 24.26 15.65
N ILE A 2 -84.49 24.97 15.14
CA ILE A 2 -83.31 24.39 14.58
C ILE A 2 -82.13 24.89 15.42
N LYS A 3 -81.54 23.98 16.17
CA LYS A 3 -80.34 24.27 16.98
C LYS A 3 -79.10 24.24 16.08
N ALA A 4 -78.49 25.43 15.96
CA ALA A 4 -77.22 25.55 15.27
C ALA A 4 -76.11 24.98 16.14
N PHE A 5 -75.37 23.98 15.62
CA PHE A 5 -74.19 23.44 16.22
C PHE A 5 -72.99 24.21 15.64
N ILE A 6 -72.38 25.04 16.46
CA ILE A 6 -71.11 25.70 16.09
C ILE A 6 -69.97 24.73 16.42
N VAL A 7 -69.34 24.22 15.38
CA VAL A 7 -68.13 23.43 15.51
C VAL A 7 -66.90 24.38 15.46
N ILE A 8 -66.27 24.56 16.59
CA ILE A 8 -64.99 25.30 16.69
C ILE A 8 -63.88 24.37 16.28
N ILE A 9 -63.42 24.59 15.08
CA ILE A 9 -62.19 23.90 14.61
C ILE A 9 -61.00 24.70 15.13
N THR A 10 -60.36 24.22 16.19
CA THR A 10 -59.06 24.71 16.67
C THR A 10 -57.95 24.19 15.75
N LEU A 11 -57.38 25.06 14.90
CA LEU A 11 -56.17 24.80 14.14
C LEU A 11 -54.98 24.73 15.10
N LEU A 12 -54.47 23.53 15.36
CA LEU A 12 -53.17 23.31 15.97
C LEU A 12 -52.11 23.58 14.92
N VAL A 13 -51.50 24.76 14.94
CA VAL A 13 -50.30 25.08 14.17
C VAL A 13 -49.13 24.41 14.87
N ILE A 14 -48.76 23.24 14.39
CA ILE A 14 -47.51 22.58 14.81
C ILE A 14 -46.38 23.38 14.21
N SER A 15 -45.79 24.27 15.02
CA SER A 15 -44.54 24.95 14.68
C SER A 15 -43.41 23.93 14.66
N CYS A 16 -42.99 23.54 13.45
CA CYS A 16 -41.80 22.73 13.25
C CYS A 16 -40.58 23.63 13.49
N THR A 17 -40.12 23.72 14.73
CA THR A 17 -38.81 24.30 15.02
C THR A 17 -37.75 23.35 14.46
N THR A 18 -37.19 23.72 13.33
CA THR A 18 -35.95 23.09 12.83
C THR A 18 -34.85 23.35 13.87
N ILE A 19 -34.50 22.33 14.67
CA ILE A 19 -33.31 22.36 15.49
C ILE A 19 -32.18 22.26 14.50
N GLU A 20 -31.56 23.40 14.16
CA GLU A 20 -30.25 23.38 13.55
C GLU A 20 -29.25 22.78 14.57
N THR A 21 -29.09 21.46 14.49
CA THR A 21 -27.94 20.83 15.15
C THR A 21 -26.69 21.36 14.47
N LYS A 22 -26.04 22.33 15.11
CA LYS A 22 -24.71 22.77 14.75
C LYS A 22 -23.82 21.52 14.84
N VAL A 23 -23.58 20.85 13.70
CA VAL A 23 -22.62 19.77 13.60
C VAL A 23 -21.27 20.42 13.83
N GLU A 24 -20.77 20.34 15.04
CA GLU A 24 -19.38 20.69 15.30
C GLU A 24 -18.52 19.79 14.42
N PRO A 25 -17.49 20.35 13.73
CA PRO A 25 -16.56 19.53 12.98
C PRO A 25 -16.02 18.47 13.93
N PRO A 26 -15.86 17.21 13.47
CA PRO A 26 -15.42 16.12 14.32
C PRO A 26 -14.15 16.57 15.04
N ALA A 27 -14.20 16.54 16.38
CA ALA A 27 -13.02 16.81 17.20
C ALA A 27 -11.88 15.98 16.61
N ASN A 28 -10.72 16.60 16.44
CA ASN A 28 -9.52 15.95 15.92
C ASN A 28 -9.09 14.88 16.95
N ILE A 29 -9.76 13.71 16.90
CA ILE A 29 -9.48 12.58 17.79
C ILE A 29 -8.05 12.16 17.46
N PRO A 30 -7.11 12.21 18.39
CA PRO A 30 -5.75 11.76 18.12
C PRO A 30 -5.80 10.31 17.62
N ILE A 31 -5.31 10.06 16.42
CA ILE A 31 -5.24 8.70 15.87
C ILE A 31 -4.29 7.91 16.77
N ASP A 32 -4.74 6.73 17.23
CA ASP A 32 -3.90 5.81 17.98
C ASP A 32 -2.63 5.48 17.17
N GLU A 33 -1.47 5.62 17.78
CA GLU A 33 -0.19 5.36 17.13
C GLU A 33 -0.06 3.93 16.62
N ASN A 34 -0.73 2.95 17.24
CA ASN A 34 -0.80 1.59 16.70
C ASN A 34 -1.59 1.53 15.38
N ILE A 35 -2.69 2.26 15.27
CA ILE A 35 -3.47 2.34 14.02
C ILE A 35 -2.62 3.04 12.95
N LYS A 36 -1.93 4.12 13.30
CA LYS A 36 -1.04 4.83 12.39
C LYS A 36 0.07 3.92 11.88
N PHE A 37 0.67 3.12 12.78
CA PHE A 37 1.71 2.16 12.43
C PHE A 37 1.20 1.03 11.52
N ILE A 38 0.03 0.45 11.81
CA ILE A 38 -0.58 -0.59 10.97
C ILE A 38 -0.88 -0.05 9.57
N ASN A 39 -1.50 1.13 9.48
CA ASN A 39 -1.76 1.78 8.19
C ASN A 39 -0.47 2.06 7.40
N TYR A 40 0.61 2.44 8.09
CA TYR A 40 1.93 2.57 7.48
C TYR A 40 2.42 1.24 6.90
N LEU A 41 2.32 0.13 7.65
CA LEU A 41 2.74 -1.19 7.17
C LEU A 41 1.92 -1.66 5.96
N ASP A 42 0.61 -1.45 5.97
CA ASP A 42 -0.28 -1.82 4.86
C ASP A 42 0.05 -1.03 3.58
N ASN A 43 0.27 0.28 3.72
CA ASN A 43 0.67 1.13 2.60
C ASN A 43 2.06 0.76 2.06
N ASP A 44 3.01 0.49 2.94
CA ASP A 44 4.36 0.07 2.58
C ASP A 44 4.35 -1.29 1.86
N TRP A 45 3.55 -2.25 2.33
CA TRP A 45 3.33 -3.53 1.68
C TRP A 45 2.77 -3.36 0.27
N GLU A 46 1.69 -2.59 0.11
CA GLU A 46 1.06 -2.36 -1.19
C GLU A 46 2.03 -1.67 -2.17
N ASN A 47 2.76 -0.65 -1.71
CA ASN A 47 3.79 0.02 -2.49
C ASN A 47 4.91 -0.93 -2.92
N ASN A 48 5.30 -1.86 -2.05
CA ASN A 48 6.29 -2.88 -2.37
C ASN A 48 5.81 -3.83 -3.47
N LEU A 49 4.55 -4.27 -3.42
CA LEU A 49 3.97 -5.12 -4.46
C LEU A 49 3.92 -4.43 -5.83
N ILE A 50 3.54 -3.15 -5.84
CA ILE A 50 3.50 -2.32 -7.07
C ILE A 50 4.90 -2.17 -7.69
N LYS A 51 5.90 -1.89 -6.86
CA LYS A 51 7.28 -1.63 -7.30
C LYS A 51 8.05 -2.90 -7.66
N ASN A 52 7.64 -4.03 -7.10
CA ASN A 52 8.31 -5.32 -7.25
C ASN A 52 7.36 -6.40 -7.81
N PRO A 53 6.97 -6.32 -9.09
CA PRO A 53 6.04 -7.26 -9.72
C PRO A 53 6.44 -8.73 -9.58
N LEU A 54 7.74 -9.04 -9.59
CA LEU A 54 8.23 -10.41 -9.42
C LEU A 54 8.00 -10.91 -7.99
N PHE A 55 8.21 -10.04 -6.99
CA PHE A 55 7.89 -10.35 -5.60
C PHE A 55 6.38 -10.51 -5.39
N ALA A 56 5.56 -9.62 -5.98
CA ALA A 56 4.11 -9.75 -5.94
C ALA A 56 3.64 -11.13 -6.44
N SER A 57 4.18 -11.57 -7.58
CA SER A 57 3.88 -12.92 -8.11
C SER A 57 4.36 -14.02 -7.16
N TYR A 58 5.51 -13.87 -6.51
CA TYR A 58 6.07 -14.84 -5.57
C TYR A 58 5.16 -15.05 -4.35
N VAL A 59 4.56 -13.98 -3.83
CA VAL A 59 3.61 -14.05 -2.70
C VAL A 59 2.17 -14.35 -3.13
N GLY A 60 1.94 -14.62 -4.41
CA GLY A 60 0.64 -15.05 -4.96
C GLY A 60 -0.26 -13.91 -5.44
N ASP A 61 0.22 -12.66 -5.45
CA ASP A 61 -0.53 -11.53 -5.99
C ASP A 61 -0.40 -11.48 -7.52
N LYS A 62 -1.49 -11.82 -8.20
CA LYS A 62 -1.54 -11.92 -9.66
C LYS A 62 -1.73 -10.58 -10.38
N ARG A 63 -1.97 -9.47 -9.67
CA ARG A 63 -2.27 -8.16 -10.26
C ARG A 63 -1.17 -7.64 -11.20
N PHE A 64 0.07 -8.08 -10.98
CA PHE A 64 1.26 -7.61 -11.69
C PHE A 64 1.98 -8.72 -12.46
N ASN A 65 1.31 -9.85 -12.74
CA ASN A 65 1.94 -10.98 -13.42
C ASN A 65 2.37 -10.68 -14.86
N ASP A 66 1.84 -9.62 -15.45
CA ASP A 66 2.21 -9.12 -16.77
C ASP A 66 3.42 -8.18 -16.78
N LYS A 67 3.97 -7.82 -15.59
CA LYS A 67 5.03 -6.82 -15.42
C LYS A 67 6.34 -7.43 -14.93
N ILE A 68 7.45 -6.78 -15.25
CA ILE A 68 8.78 -7.11 -14.76
C ILE A 68 9.35 -5.93 -13.97
N ASN A 69 10.25 -6.21 -13.02
CA ASN A 69 10.98 -5.15 -12.34
C ASN A 69 11.92 -4.45 -13.33
N SER A 70 12.03 -3.14 -13.24
CA SER A 70 13.09 -2.42 -13.96
C SER A 70 14.45 -2.71 -13.33
N ASN A 71 15.49 -2.84 -14.17
CA ASN A 71 16.88 -2.99 -13.74
C ASN A 71 17.72 -1.73 -14.04
N SER A 72 17.10 -0.63 -14.45
CA SER A 72 17.80 0.62 -14.76
C SER A 72 18.41 1.25 -13.49
N ILE A 73 19.47 2.02 -13.68
CA ILE A 73 20.12 2.78 -12.62
C ILE A 73 19.14 3.72 -11.94
N ASP A 74 18.32 4.41 -12.72
CA ASP A 74 17.30 5.33 -12.21
C ASP A 74 16.27 4.61 -11.33
N HIS A 75 15.90 3.38 -11.69
CA HIS A 75 15.01 2.58 -10.84
C HIS A 75 15.63 2.33 -9.46
N PHE A 76 16.90 1.95 -9.39
CA PHE A 76 17.57 1.72 -8.12
C PHE A 76 17.72 2.99 -7.28
N LEU A 77 18.05 4.12 -7.91
CA LEU A 77 18.13 5.40 -7.23
C LEU A 77 16.77 5.83 -6.66
N ASN A 78 15.73 5.68 -7.46
CA ASN A 78 14.35 5.97 -7.04
C ASN A 78 13.90 5.03 -5.91
N GLN A 79 14.27 3.75 -5.97
CA GLN A 79 13.97 2.79 -4.90
C GLN A 79 14.66 3.17 -3.60
N LYS A 80 15.94 3.54 -3.65
CA LYS A 80 16.69 4.03 -2.49
C LYS A 80 16.05 5.29 -1.86
N ASN A 81 15.64 6.25 -2.68
CA ASN A 81 14.93 7.44 -2.22
C ASN A 81 13.60 7.07 -1.58
N SER A 82 12.88 6.13 -2.15
CA SER A 82 11.62 5.61 -1.58
C SER A 82 11.81 4.97 -0.21
N TYR A 83 12.90 4.25 0.02
CA TYR A 83 13.24 3.70 1.35
C TYR A 83 13.55 4.81 2.36
N LYS A 84 14.25 5.86 1.94
CA LYS A 84 14.51 7.04 2.79
C LYS A 84 13.22 7.75 3.19
N GLU A 85 12.28 7.90 2.25
CA GLU A 85 10.97 8.50 2.53
C GLU A 85 10.14 7.60 3.47
N SER A 86 10.11 6.30 3.23
CA SER A 86 9.43 5.33 4.10
C SER A 86 10.00 5.36 5.51
N LEU A 87 11.33 5.42 5.67
CA LEU A 87 11.99 5.55 6.96
C LEU A 87 11.59 6.84 7.69
N LYS A 88 11.52 7.95 6.98
CA LYS A 88 11.08 9.22 7.54
C LYS A 88 9.64 9.14 8.06
N ILE A 89 8.72 8.57 7.27
CA ILE A 89 7.32 8.38 7.69
C ILE A 89 7.23 7.46 8.91
N LEU A 90 8.04 6.40 8.95
CA LEU A 90 8.12 5.50 10.10
C LEU A 90 8.58 6.25 11.37
N GLN A 91 9.58 7.11 11.25
CA GLN A 91 10.14 7.89 12.37
C GLN A 91 9.19 8.97 12.90
N ASP A 92 8.16 9.37 12.14
CA ASP A 92 7.09 10.24 12.62
C ASP A 92 6.08 9.53 13.55
N ILE A 93 6.23 8.21 13.76
CA ILE A 93 5.40 7.41 14.65
C ILE A 93 6.04 7.35 16.03
N ASP A 94 5.26 7.73 17.07
CA ASP A 94 5.75 7.70 18.45
C ASP A 94 5.83 6.25 18.99
N ILE A 95 7.01 5.67 18.90
CA ILE A 95 7.28 4.29 19.35
C ILE A 95 6.92 4.06 20.82
N SER A 96 6.97 5.10 21.67
CA SER A 96 6.68 4.94 23.11
C SER A 96 5.23 4.55 23.35
N LYS A 97 4.32 4.93 22.45
CA LYS A 97 2.88 4.67 22.51
C LYS A 97 2.44 3.40 21.79
N LEU A 98 3.36 2.69 21.16
CA LEU A 98 3.07 1.41 20.52
C LEU A 98 2.94 0.28 21.54
N SER A 99 2.16 -0.75 21.21
CA SER A 99 2.16 -2.02 21.92
C SER A 99 3.52 -2.70 21.83
N ASP A 100 3.84 -3.60 22.74
CA ASP A 100 5.16 -4.28 22.73
C ASP A 100 5.40 -5.07 21.45
N SER A 101 4.35 -5.70 20.88
CA SER A 101 4.43 -6.37 19.57
C SER A 101 4.75 -5.37 18.45
N ASN A 102 4.06 -4.22 18.45
CA ASN A 102 4.29 -3.20 17.44
C ASN A 102 5.64 -2.49 17.60
N LYS A 103 6.15 -2.33 18.84
CA LYS A 103 7.51 -1.85 19.06
C LYS A 103 8.57 -2.76 18.43
N LEU A 104 8.38 -4.09 18.56
CA LEU A 104 9.28 -5.04 17.91
C LEU A 104 9.20 -4.94 16.39
N ASN A 105 7.99 -4.93 15.83
CA ASN A 105 7.77 -4.79 14.39
C ASN A 105 8.32 -3.47 13.84
N TYR A 106 8.16 -2.36 14.60
CA TYR A 106 8.75 -1.07 14.24
C TYR A 106 10.27 -1.16 14.11
N LYS A 107 10.95 -1.74 15.12
CA LYS A 107 12.41 -1.89 15.10
C LYS A 107 12.90 -2.78 13.96
N LEU A 108 12.17 -3.87 13.68
CA LEU A 108 12.49 -4.75 12.54
C LEU A 108 12.32 -4.02 11.20
N LYS A 109 11.25 -3.24 11.06
CA LYS A 109 11.03 -2.44 9.85
C LYS A 109 12.07 -1.34 9.69
N GLU A 110 12.40 -0.63 10.75
CA GLU A 110 13.45 0.39 10.75
C GLU A 110 14.81 -0.20 10.34
N PHE A 111 15.20 -1.31 10.96
CA PHE A 111 16.44 -2.03 10.61
C PHE A 111 16.45 -2.47 9.13
N GLY A 112 15.33 -3.01 8.63
CA GLY A 112 15.19 -3.41 7.23
C GLY A 112 15.39 -2.24 6.29
N LEU A 113 14.71 -1.11 6.54
CA LEU A 113 14.84 0.10 5.71
C LEU A 113 16.27 0.66 5.73
N MET A 114 16.91 0.70 6.90
CA MET A 114 18.30 1.16 7.01
C MET A 114 19.25 0.25 6.22
N SER A 115 19.02 -1.07 6.25
CA SER A 115 19.78 -2.04 5.45
C SER A 115 19.55 -1.86 3.96
N ASP A 116 18.31 -1.60 3.53
CA ASP A 116 17.93 -1.42 2.12
C ASP A 116 18.45 -0.08 1.54
N ILE A 117 18.50 0.97 2.36
CA ILE A 117 19.13 2.24 2.00
C ILE A 117 20.62 2.01 1.70
N GLY A 118 21.28 1.18 2.50
CA GLY A 118 22.64 0.71 2.26
C GLY A 118 23.69 1.81 2.01
N PRO A 119 24.90 1.45 1.64
CA PRO A 119 25.96 2.40 1.27
C PRO A 119 25.63 3.11 -0.05
N ASP A 120 26.27 4.25 -0.30
CA ASP A 120 26.06 5.02 -1.53
C ASP A 120 26.68 4.35 -2.76
N PHE A 121 27.56 3.37 -2.57
CA PHE A 121 28.14 2.62 -3.67
C PHE A 121 27.11 1.60 -4.21
N PRO A 122 26.82 1.63 -5.51
CA PRO A 122 25.82 0.76 -6.12
C PRO A 122 26.34 -0.68 -6.32
N VAL A 123 26.55 -1.40 -5.25
CA VAL A 123 26.92 -2.84 -5.27
C VAL A 123 25.88 -3.66 -6.05
N TYR A 124 24.67 -3.14 -6.17
CA TYR A 124 23.55 -3.75 -6.90
C TYR A 124 23.75 -3.85 -8.42
N TYR A 125 24.67 -3.08 -9.00
CA TYR A 125 24.97 -3.15 -10.44
C TYR A 125 25.78 -4.39 -10.83
N LEU A 126 26.36 -5.09 -9.85
CA LEU A 126 27.15 -6.29 -10.08
C LEU A 126 26.33 -7.59 -9.91
N ARG A 127 25.08 -7.60 -10.34
CA ARG A 127 24.13 -8.69 -10.10
C ARG A 127 24.36 -9.98 -10.91
N LEU A 128 25.49 -10.16 -11.55
CA LEU A 128 25.87 -11.46 -12.11
C LEU A 128 26.54 -12.27 -11.00
N ASN A 129 25.76 -13.05 -10.26
CA ASN A 129 26.29 -13.99 -9.27
C ASN A 129 25.69 -15.38 -9.48
N GLN A 130 26.24 -16.39 -8.81
CA GLN A 130 25.84 -17.79 -8.95
C GLN A 130 24.38 -18.07 -8.57
N ARG A 131 23.76 -17.20 -7.75
CA ARG A 131 22.43 -17.42 -7.14
C ARG A 131 21.33 -16.54 -7.70
N GLY A 132 21.68 -15.51 -8.41
CA GLY A 132 20.73 -14.55 -8.93
C GLY A 132 21.25 -13.84 -10.16
N GLY A 133 20.35 -13.32 -10.95
CA GLY A 133 20.62 -12.63 -12.18
C GLY A 133 19.73 -13.12 -13.31
N ILE A 134 20.08 -12.75 -14.51
CA ILE A 134 19.31 -13.05 -15.71
C ILE A 134 19.07 -14.55 -15.93
N GLN A 135 20.06 -15.37 -15.57
CA GLN A 135 20.00 -16.83 -15.72
C GLN A 135 18.95 -17.51 -14.84
N SER A 136 18.53 -16.86 -13.75
CA SER A 136 17.49 -17.41 -12.85
C SER A 136 16.09 -16.94 -13.17
N PHE A 137 15.91 -16.12 -14.20
CA PHE A 137 14.60 -15.57 -14.55
C PHE A 137 13.57 -16.66 -14.92
N TYR A 138 14.00 -17.75 -15.52
CA TYR A 138 13.13 -18.90 -15.85
C TYR A 138 12.44 -19.48 -14.61
N GLU A 139 13.07 -19.40 -13.44
CA GLU A 139 12.48 -19.88 -12.18
C GLU A 139 11.21 -19.12 -11.82
N THR A 140 11.10 -17.87 -12.24
CA THR A 140 9.87 -17.09 -12.04
C THR A 140 8.68 -17.75 -12.76
N GLY A 141 8.87 -18.20 -14.01
CA GLY A 141 7.84 -18.90 -14.76
C GLY A 141 7.41 -20.20 -14.08
N ASN A 142 8.37 -20.95 -13.52
CA ASN A 142 8.08 -22.22 -12.84
C ASN A 142 7.33 -22.05 -11.51
N ARG A 143 7.37 -20.88 -10.91
CA ARG A 143 6.68 -20.57 -9.63
C ARG A 143 5.28 -20.00 -9.83
N LEU A 144 4.94 -19.60 -11.05
CA LEU A 144 3.61 -19.04 -11.34
C LEU A 144 2.56 -20.16 -11.38
N VAL A 145 1.38 -19.84 -10.86
CA VAL A 145 0.22 -20.72 -10.93
C VAL A 145 -0.61 -20.36 -12.16
N TYR A 146 -0.59 -21.24 -13.14
CA TYR A 146 -1.34 -21.10 -14.39
C TYR A 146 -2.72 -21.75 -14.25
N SER A 147 -3.72 -21.00 -13.81
CA SER A 147 -5.10 -21.47 -13.61
C SER A 147 -6.07 -20.96 -14.67
N SER A 148 -5.65 -19.99 -15.49
CA SER A 148 -6.48 -19.36 -16.50
C SER A 148 -5.67 -19.02 -17.75
N LYS A 149 -6.38 -18.77 -18.87
CA LYS A 149 -5.78 -18.27 -20.12
C LYS A 149 -5.02 -16.95 -19.91
N LYS A 150 -5.54 -16.11 -19.01
CA LYS A 150 -4.90 -14.84 -18.65
C LYS A 150 -3.49 -15.04 -18.07
N ASP A 151 -3.29 -16.04 -17.21
CA ASP A 151 -2.00 -16.29 -16.57
C ASP A 151 -0.90 -16.60 -17.63
N TYR A 152 -1.24 -17.28 -18.73
CA TYR A 152 -0.32 -17.52 -19.85
C TYR A 152 -0.03 -16.25 -20.65
N TYR A 153 -1.04 -15.39 -20.88
CA TYR A 153 -0.84 -14.11 -21.55
C TYR A 153 0.00 -13.14 -20.72
N ASP A 154 -0.23 -13.12 -19.40
CA ASP A 154 0.57 -12.30 -18.48
C ASP A 154 2.04 -12.74 -18.51
N TRP A 155 2.30 -14.05 -18.46
CA TRP A 155 3.67 -14.58 -18.57
C TRP A 155 4.31 -14.25 -19.91
N TYR A 156 3.59 -14.40 -21.01
CA TYR A 156 4.07 -14.02 -22.33
C TYR A 156 4.39 -12.53 -22.44
N SER A 157 3.55 -11.67 -21.86
CA SER A 157 3.79 -10.23 -21.78
C SER A 157 5.08 -9.92 -21.01
N ARG A 158 5.29 -10.61 -19.90
CA ARG A 158 6.52 -10.50 -19.07
C ARG A 158 7.77 -10.94 -19.85
N LEU A 159 7.70 -12.04 -20.60
CA LEU A 159 8.80 -12.51 -21.44
C LEU A 159 9.20 -11.50 -22.52
N LYS A 160 8.23 -10.80 -23.11
CA LYS A 160 8.53 -9.73 -24.09
C LYS A 160 9.31 -8.57 -23.47
N GLN A 161 8.99 -8.19 -22.23
CA GLN A 161 9.65 -7.10 -21.54
C GLN A 161 11.07 -7.47 -21.10
N PHE A 162 11.35 -8.77 -20.99
CA PHE A 162 12.64 -9.25 -20.51
C PHE A 162 13.80 -8.84 -21.43
N SER A 163 13.62 -8.94 -22.75
CA SER A 163 14.68 -8.56 -23.70
C SER A 163 15.04 -7.06 -23.60
N SER A 164 14.04 -6.18 -23.47
CA SER A 164 14.29 -4.75 -23.32
C SER A 164 14.93 -4.39 -21.97
N ASN A 165 14.65 -5.17 -20.95
CA ASN A 165 15.17 -4.96 -19.59
C ASN A 165 16.63 -5.39 -19.41
N ILE A 166 17.19 -6.17 -20.36
CA ILE A 166 18.61 -6.56 -20.37
C ILE A 166 19.49 -5.40 -20.85
N TYR A 167 18.95 -4.56 -21.73
CA TYR A 167 19.71 -3.50 -22.40
C TYR A 167 19.47 -2.11 -21.77
N SER A 168 18.67 -2.02 -20.72
CA SER A 168 18.41 -0.77 -19.99
C SER A 168 19.33 -0.63 -18.78
#